data_78d7366ddafe9cd1e788014bd4947337
#
_entry.id   78d7366ddafe9cd1e788014bd4947337
#
_cell.length_a   1.000
_cell.length_b   1.000
_cell.length_c   1.000
_cell.angle_alpha   90.00
_cell.angle_beta   90.00
_cell.angle_gamma   90.00
#
_symmetry.space_group_name_H-M   'P 1'
#
loop_
_entity.id
_entity.type
_entity.pdbx_description
1 polymer ?
#
loop_
_entity_poly.entity_id
_entity_poly.type
_entity_poly.pdbx_seq_one_letter_code
_entity_poly.pdbx_strand_id
1 'polypeptide(L)'
;IRTRTWQAFDDPVLDGLIATALTGATDIAAADARLREARAIAGLTRQAFLPSATVSGSGERSQPSGRDPFIPSDIGITESWRLGFDAGWEIDLFGSLRRQTEAIRAEVRAAEADARAARQSVVAETAQAYFALL
;
A
#
# COMPACT_ATOMS: atom_id res chain seq x y z
N ILE A 1 -18.35 -0.19 -20.74
CA ILE A 1 -18.52 1.11 -21.38
C ILE A 1 -17.36 1.27 -22.34
N ARG A 2 -17.67 1.45 -23.65
CA ARG A 2 -16.67 1.57 -24.73
C ARG A 2 -15.85 2.86 -24.50
N THR A 3 -14.60 2.73 -24.17
CA THR A 3 -13.65 3.83 -23.87
C THR A 3 -13.24 4.67 -25.11
N ARG A 4 -13.97 4.60 -26.21
CA ARG A 4 -13.65 5.26 -27.48
C ARG A 4 -14.87 5.93 -28.12
N THR A 5 -15.73 6.53 -27.27
CA THR A 5 -16.96 7.19 -27.73
C THR A 5 -16.68 8.40 -28.64
N TRP A 6 -15.54 9.07 -28.45
CA TRP A 6 -15.13 10.22 -29.26
C TRP A 6 -14.72 9.86 -30.71
N GLN A 7 -14.33 8.61 -30.96
CA GLN A 7 -13.98 8.15 -32.31
C GLN A 7 -15.21 8.17 -33.26
N ALA A 8 -16.41 8.30 -32.71
CA ALA A 8 -17.63 8.47 -33.51
C ALA A 8 -17.70 9.82 -34.21
N PHE A 9 -16.88 10.79 -33.84
CA PHE A 9 -16.79 12.10 -34.48
C PHE A 9 -15.92 12.08 -35.75
N ASP A 10 -15.11 11.02 -35.95
CA ASP A 10 -14.22 10.81 -37.11
C ASP A 10 -13.28 12.01 -37.37
N ASP A 11 -12.79 12.63 -36.29
CA ASP A 11 -11.93 13.81 -36.33
C ASP A 11 -10.51 13.44 -35.85
N PRO A 12 -9.52 13.42 -36.76
CA PRO A 12 -8.15 13.04 -36.47
C PRO A 12 -7.41 14.06 -35.56
N VAL A 13 -7.85 15.33 -35.56
CA VAL A 13 -7.27 16.36 -34.67
C VAL A 13 -7.71 16.11 -33.23
N LEU A 14 -9.00 15.87 -33.01
CA LEU A 14 -9.55 15.52 -31.73
C LEU A 14 -8.91 14.24 -31.17
N ASP A 15 -8.74 13.22 -32.00
CA ASP A 15 -8.09 11.96 -31.60
C ASP A 15 -6.65 12.18 -31.13
N GLY A 16 -5.89 13.02 -31.84
CA GLY A 16 -4.52 13.39 -31.45
C GLY A 16 -4.44 14.15 -30.14
N LEU A 17 -5.35 15.10 -29.91
CA LEU A 17 -5.42 15.86 -28.67
C LEU A 17 -5.77 14.96 -27.49
N ILE A 18 -6.76 14.09 -27.61
CA ILE A 18 -7.15 13.14 -26.57
C ILE A 18 -6.04 12.16 -26.26
N ALA A 19 -5.34 11.62 -27.27
CA ALA A 19 -4.21 10.73 -27.05
C ALA A 19 -3.08 11.41 -26.25
N THR A 20 -2.77 12.68 -26.57
CA THR A 20 -1.78 13.47 -25.83
C THR A 20 -2.22 13.75 -24.40
N ALA A 21 -3.50 14.16 -24.21
CA ALA A 21 -4.05 14.42 -22.89
C ALA A 21 -4.05 13.18 -21.98
N LEU A 22 -4.40 12.00 -22.51
CA LEU A 22 -4.38 10.75 -21.76
C LEU A 22 -2.98 10.32 -21.28
N THR A 23 -1.94 10.72 -21.99
CA THR A 23 -0.56 10.41 -21.61
C THR A 23 0.07 11.44 -20.67
N GLY A 24 -0.38 12.71 -20.76
CA GLY A 24 0.21 13.83 -20.04
C GLY A 24 -0.56 14.27 -18.78
N ALA A 25 -1.79 13.79 -18.58
CA ALA A 25 -2.64 14.25 -17.48
C ALA A 25 -2.13 13.78 -16.11
N THR A 26 -1.85 14.74 -15.23
CA THR A 26 -1.40 14.50 -13.85
C THR A 26 -2.46 13.78 -13.01
N ASP A 27 -3.73 14.04 -13.27
CA ASP A 27 -4.85 13.43 -12.54
C ASP A 27 -4.95 11.92 -12.82
N ILE A 28 -4.66 11.48 -14.05
CA ILE A 28 -4.56 10.06 -14.39
C ILE A 28 -3.37 9.43 -13.65
N ALA A 29 -2.23 10.10 -13.65
CA ALA A 29 -1.04 9.60 -12.95
C ALA A 29 -1.27 9.47 -11.44
N ALA A 30 -1.97 10.44 -10.84
CA ALA A 30 -2.35 10.41 -9.43
C ALA A 30 -3.35 9.27 -9.13
N ALA A 31 -4.36 9.08 -9.97
CA ALA A 31 -5.33 8.00 -9.80
C ALA A 31 -4.69 6.61 -9.96
N ASP A 32 -3.78 6.44 -10.92
CA ASP A 32 -3.01 5.20 -11.09
C ASP A 32 -2.04 4.95 -9.93
N ALA A 33 -1.49 6.00 -9.30
CA ALA A 33 -0.67 5.86 -8.09
C ALA A 33 -1.50 5.37 -6.90
N ARG A 34 -2.69 5.93 -6.68
CA ARG A 34 -3.63 5.47 -5.63
C ARG A 34 -4.08 4.03 -5.85
N LEU A 35 -4.31 3.63 -7.09
CA LEU A 35 -4.64 2.24 -7.41
C LEU A 35 -3.48 1.29 -7.09
N ARG A 36 -2.24 1.68 -7.37
CA ARG A 36 -1.06 0.88 -6.98
C ARG A 36 -0.93 0.76 -5.47
N GLU A 37 -1.16 1.84 -4.74
CA GLU A 37 -1.18 1.86 -3.27
C GLU A 37 -2.25 0.91 -2.72
N ALA A 38 -3.50 1.02 -3.16
CA ALA A 38 -4.58 0.13 -2.74
C ALA A 38 -4.26 -1.35 -2.99
N ARG A 39 -3.66 -1.68 -4.14
CA ARG A 39 -3.23 -3.04 -4.46
C ARG A 39 -2.07 -3.53 -3.58
N ALA A 40 -1.13 -2.65 -3.23
CA ALA A 40 -0.04 -2.99 -2.32
C ALA A 40 -0.57 -3.30 -0.92
N ILE A 41 -1.48 -2.47 -0.39
CA ILE A 41 -2.16 -2.70 0.90
C ILE A 41 -2.92 -4.03 0.87
N ALA A 42 -3.66 -4.32 -0.21
CA ALA A 42 -4.37 -5.59 -0.37
C ALA A 42 -3.43 -6.81 -0.40
N GLY A 43 -2.20 -6.64 -0.86
CA GLY A 43 -1.16 -7.67 -0.81
C GLY A 43 -0.75 -8.04 0.62
N LEU A 44 -0.68 -7.05 1.50
CA LEU A 44 -0.27 -7.24 2.90
C LEU A 44 -1.31 -8.01 3.73
N THR A 45 -2.59 -7.92 3.39
CA THR A 45 -3.65 -8.59 4.18
C THR A 45 -3.57 -10.10 4.17
N ARG A 46 -2.91 -10.69 3.17
CA ARG A 46 -2.70 -12.15 3.15
C ARG A 46 -1.79 -12.62 4.27
N GLN A 47 -0.88 -11.78 4.75
CA GLN A 47 0.05 -12.10 5.83
C GLN A 47 -0.67 -12.26 7.17
N ALA A 48 -1.79 -11.56 7.38
CA ALA A 48 -2.59 -11.66 8.61
C ALA A 48 -3.19 -13.05 8.86
N PHE A 49 -3.30 -13.88 7.82
CA PHE A 49 -3.79 -15.26 7.93
C PHE A 49 -2.67 -16.28 8.20
N LEU A 50 -1.42 -15.87 8.11
CA LEU A 50 -0.27 -16.75 8.30
C LEU A 50 0.24 -16.69 9.73
N PRO A 51 0.78 -17.79 10.26
CA PRO A 51 1.49 -17.74 11.52
C PRO A 51 2.72 -16.84 11.42
N SER A 52 2.97 -16.06 12.47
CA SER A 52 4.20 -15.29 12.63
C SER A 52 5.24 -16.09 13.41
N ALA A 53 6.50 -15.92 13.06
CA ALA A 53 7.61 -16.48 13.80
C ALA A 53 8.70 -15.41 13.95
N THR A 54 9.16 -15.22 15.17
CA THR A 54 10.20 -14.26 15.51
C THR A 54 11.35 -14.97 16.22
N VAL A 55 12.57 -14.73 15.74
CA VAL A 55 13.79 -15.14 16.41
C VAL A 55 14.42 -13.91 17.03
N SER A 56 14.70 -13.95 18.32
CA SER A 56 15.36 -12.88 19.05
C SER A 56 16.67 -13.37 19.66
N GLY A 57 17.68 -12.52 19.63
CA GLY A 57 18.96 -12.79 20.28
C GLY A 57 19.45 -11.54 20.98
N SER A 58 19.91 -11.69 22.22
CA SER A 58 20.55 -10.60 22.96
C SER A 58 21.80 -11.09 23.66
N GLY A 59 22.83 -10.26 23.68
CA GLY A 59 24.02 -10.45 24.44
C GLY A 59 24.24 -9.22 25.34
N GLU A 60 24.46 -9.45 26.59
CA GLU A 60 24.73 -8.38 27.57
C GLU A 60 26.03 -8.67 28.28
N ARG A 61 26.88 -7.66 28.36
CA ARG A 61 28.09 -7.68 29.18
C ARG A 61 27.98 -6.56 30.21
N SER A 62 27.92 -6.91 31.46
CA SER A 62 27.76 -6.00 32.58
C SER A 62 28.94 -6.06 33.52
N GLN A 63 29.41 -4.91 33.97
CA GLN A 63 30.38 -4.78 35.02
C GLN A 63 29.79 -3.86 36.09
N PRO A 64 29.38 -4.41 37.24
CA PRO A 64 28.88 -3.60 38.34
C PRO A 64 29.94 -2.63 38.84
N SER A 65 29.50 -1.46 39.33
CA SER A 65 30.42 -0.50 39.94
C SER A 65 30.89 -1.02 41.28
N GLY A 66 32.20 -1.14 41.47
CA GLY A 66 32.78 -1.51 42.77
C GLY A 66 32.57 -0.49 43.90
N ARG A 67 31.87 0.62 43.65
CA ARG A 67 31.49 1.64 44.63
C ARG A 67 30.01 1.55 45.04
N ASP A 68 29.26 0.62 44.49
CA ASP A 68 27.86 0.39 44.88
C ASP A 68 27.85 -0.39 46.22
N PRO A 69 27.32 0.20 47.34
CA PRO A 69 27.31 -0.44 48.64
C PRO A 69 26.38 -1.65 48.73
N PHE A 70 25.50 -1.85 47.74
CA PHE A 70 24.53 -2.95 47.68
C PHE A 70 25.01 -4.13 46.83
N ILE A 71 26.14 -3.97 46.12
CA ILE A 71 26.70 -5.01 45.26
C ILE A 71 28.04 -5.49 45.87
N PRO A 72 28.25 -6.80 46.05
CA PRO A 72 29.53 -7.32 46.49
C PRO A 72 30.65 -6.87 45.54
N SER A 73 31.74 -6.39 46.09
CA SER A 73 32.87 -5.80 45.37
C SER A 73 33.68 -6.81 44.52
N ASP A 74 33.42 -8.09 44.68
CA ASP A 74 34.08 -9.20 43.98
C ASP A 74 33.31 -9.72 42.78
N ILE A 75 32.17 -9.11 42.45
CA ILE A 75 31.44 -9.45 41.23
C ILE A 75 32.20 -8.92 40.01
N GLY A 76 32.82 -9.84 39.30
CA GLY A 76 33.55 -9.57 38.07
C GLY A 76 32.60 -9.23 36.90
N ILE A 77 33.14 -9.19 35.68
CA ILE A 77 32.37 -9.00 34.46
C ILE A 77 31.42 -10.20 34.28
N THR A 78 30.17 -9.91 34.15
CA THR A 78 29.13 -10.91 33.87
C THR A 78 28.70 -10.79 32.39
N GLU A 79 28.72 -11.91 31.70
CA GLU A 79 28.20 -12.00 30.31
C GLU A 79 26.96 -12.90 30.31
N SER A 80 25.91 -12.40 29.71
CA SER A 80 24.67 -13.16 29.51
C SER A 80 24.26 -13.17 28.05
N TRP A 81 23.86 -14.33 27.57
CA TRP A 81 23.36 -14.51 26.23
C TRP A 81 21.94 -15.09 26.31
N ARG A 82 21.03 -14.53 25.51
CA ARG A 82 19.66 -15.03 25.43
C ARG A 82 19.30 -15.22 23.98
N LEU A 83 18.79 -16.40 23.67
CA LEU A 83 18.18 -16.72 22.38
C LEU A 83 16.72 -17.09 22.62
N GLY A 84 15.81 -16.47 21.87
CA GLY A 84 14.38 -16.71 21.96
C GLY A 84 13.80 -17.05 20.59
N PHE A 85 12.79 -17.91 20.60
CA PHE A 85 11.92 -18.20 19.46
C PHE A 85 10.49 -18.06 19.91
N ASP A 86 9.75 -17.19 19.24
CA ASP A 86 8.33 -16.95 19.49
C ASP A 86 7.56 -17.26 18.21
N ALA A 87 6.47 -18.02 18.32
CA ALA A 87 5.54 -18.28 17.23
C ALA A 87 4.13 -17.97 17.67
N GLY A 88 3.39 -17.24 16.82
CA GLY A 88 2.00 -16.86 17.09
C GLY A 88 1.14 -17.05 15.84
N TRP A 89 -0.09 -17.50 16.05
CA TRP A 89 -1.08 -17.60 14.98
C TRP A 89 -2.45 -17.17 15.48
N GLU A 90 -3.05 -16.22 14.79
CA GLU A 90 -4.40 -15.74 15.06
C GLU A 90 -5.40 -16.50 14.19
N ILE A 91 -6.21 -17.34 14.84
CA ILE A 91 -7.27 -18.12 14.18
C ILE A 91 -8.51 -17.25 14.08
N ASP A 92 -8.97 -16.96 12.87
CA ASP A 92 -10.16 -16.11 12.60
C ASP A 92 -11.48 -16.85 12.84
N LEU A 93 -11.81 -17.08 14.11
CA LEU A 93 -13.03 -17.80 14.52
C LEU A 93 -14.31 -17.02 14.19
N PHE A 94 -14.27 -15.70 14.34
CA PHE A 94 -15.42 -14.81 14.19
C PHE A 94 -15.49 -14.11 12.82
N GLY A 95 -14.51 -14.34 11.94
CA GLY A 95 -14.47 -13.79 10.60
C GLY A 95 -14.03 -12.33 10.52
N SER A 96 -13.38 -11.80 11.54
CA SER A 96 -12.87 -10.42 11.56
C SER A 96 -11.87 -10.16 10.43
N LEU A 97 -10.85 -11.00 10.30
CA LEU A 97 -9.84 -10.91 9.23
C LEU A 97 -10.44 -11.08 7.84
N ARG A 98 -11.45 -11.96 7.70
CA ARG A 98 -12.18 -12.14 6.44
C ARG A 98 -12.92 -10.88 6.05
N ARG A 99 -13.64 -10.23 6.99
CA ARG A 99 -14.37 -8.97 6.73
C ARG A 99 -13.42 -7.84 6.41
N GLN A 100 -12.30 -7.74 7.11
CA GLN A 100 -11.27 -6.76 6.80
C GLN A 100 -10.69 -6.95 5.39
N THR A 101 -10.42 -8.19 5.00
CA THR A 101 -9.94 -8.51 3.65
C THR A 101 -10.97 -8.18 2.58
N GLU A 102 -12.27 -8.41 2.86
CA GLU A 102 -13.35 -8.04 1.95
C GLU A 102 -13.45 -6.52 1.77
N ALA A 103 -13.34 -5.75 2.86
CA ALA A 103 -13.31 -4.29 2.82
C ALA A 103 -12.15 -3.77 1.96
N ILE A 104 -10.93 -4.26 2.20
CA ILE A 104 -9.75 -3.85 1.44
C ILE A 104 -9.86 -4.21 -0.06
N ARG A 105 -10.45 -5.36 -0.38
CA ARG A 105 -10.74 -5.70 -1.79
C ARG A 105 -11.78 -4.78 -2.40
N ALA A 106 -12.74 -4.29 -1.62
CA ALA A 106 -13.70 -3.28 -2.10
C ALA A 106 -13.02 -1.94 -2.37
N GLU A 107 -12.06 -1.52 -1.54
CA GLU A 107 -11.24 -0.33 -1.76
C GLU A 107 -10.41 -0.43 -3.05
N VAL A 108 -9.82 -1.57 -3.36
CA VAL A 108 -9.14 -1.79 -4.65
C VAL A 108 -10.10 -1.60 -5.82
N ARG A 109 -11.32 -2.15 -5.74
CA ARG A 109 -12.33 -1.97 -6.80
C ARG A 109 -12.78 -0.52 -6.94
N ALA A 110 -12.88 0.21 -5.83
CA ALA A 110 -13.18 1.64 -5.83
C ALA A 110 -12.05 2.43 -6.54
N ALA A 111 -10.80 2.20 -6.15
CA ALA A 111 -9.66 2.85 -6.80
C ALA A 111 -9.55 2.51 -8.31
N GLU A 112 -9.93 1.31 -8.72
CA GLU A 112 -10.03 0.95 -10.15
C GLU A 112 -11.14 1.72 -10.88
N ALA A 113 -12.26 1.98 -10.21
CA ALA A 113 -13.34 2.79 -10.77
C ALA A 113 -12.91 4.26 -10.89
N ASP A 114 -12.24 4.79 -9.86
CA ASP A 114 -11.72 6.15 -9.84
C ASP A 114 -10.68 6.39 -10.96
N ALA A 115 -9.76 5.44 -11.17
CA ALA A 115 -8.80 5.53 -12.26
C ALA A 115 -9.48 5.52 -13.66
N ARG A 116 -10.59 4.78 -13.80
CA ARG A 116 -11.40 4.84 -15.05
C ARG A 116 -12.14 6.17 -15.18
N ALA A 117 -12.68 6.69 -14.07
CA ALA A 117 -13.38 7.97 -14.06
C ALA A 117 -12.44 9.12 -14.41
N ALA A 118 -11.23 9.16 -13.84
CA ALA A 118 -10.22 10.17 -14.16
C ALA A 118 -9.91 10.21 -15.67
N ARG A 119 -9.73 9.04 -16.30
CA ARG A 119 -9.54 8.98 -17.75
C ARG A 119 -10.73 9.51 -18.53
N GLN A 120 -11.95 9.20 -18.08
CA GLN A 120 -13.17 9.70 -18.75
C GLN A 120 -13.31 11.22 -18.60
N SER A 121 -13.00 11.78 -17.43
CA SER A 121 -13.01 13.23 -17.21
C SER A 121 -12.05 13.95 -18.15
N VAL A 122 -10.79 13.48 -18.23
CA VAL A 122 -9.78 14.07 -19.13
C VAL A 122 -10.24 14.04 -20.59
N VAL A 123 -10.83 12.94 -21.03
CA VAL A 123 -11.38 12.84 -22.39
C VAL A 123 -12.51 13.84 -22.61
N ALA A 124 -13.45 13.92 -21.66
CA ALA A 124 -14.60 14.82 -21.76
C ALA A 124 -14.17 16.30 -21.76
N GLU A 125 -13.26 16.68 -20.86
CA GLU A 125 -12.72 18.03 -20.77
C GLU A 125 -11.96 18.43 -22.03
N THR A 126 -11.13 17.53 -22.58
CA THR A 126 -10.40 17.76 -23.83
C THR A 126 -11.35 17.96 -25.00
N ALA A 127 -12.39 17.12 -25.10
CA ALA A 127 -13.39 17.25 -26.18
C ALA A 127 -14.21 18.53 -26.03
N GLN A 128 -14.62 18.89 -24.80
CA GLN A 128 -15.34 20.15 -24.54
C GLN A 128 -14.49 21.38 -24.90
N ALA A 129 -13.22 21.39 -24.52
CA ALA A 129 -12.31 22.49 -24.86
C ALA A 129 -12.11 22.60 -26.38
N TYR A 130 -11.98 21.48 -27.07
CA TYR A 130 -11.84 21.45 -28.54
C TYR A 130 -13.06 22.03 -29.22
N PHE A 131 -14.28 21.57 -28.89
CA PHE A 131 -15.50 22.09 -29.46
C PHE A 131 -15.84 23.52 -29.06
N ALA A 132 -15.30 24.04 -27.99
CA ALA A 132 -15.44 25.44 -27.60
C ALA A 132 -14.57 26.40 -28.43
N LEU A 133 -13.56 25.87 -29.11
CA LEU A 133 -12.63 26.63 -29.97
C LEU A 133 -13.02 26.64 -31.46
N LEU A 134 -13.98 25.78 -31.86
CA LEU A 134 -14.54 25.70 -33.22
C LEU A 134 -15.66 26.70 -33.39
#